data_5433d3af61bfef22e96116c572ce5b33
#
_entry.id   5433d3af61bfef22e96116c572ce5b33
#
_cell.length_a   1.000
_cell.length_b   1.000
_cell.length_c   1.000
_cell.angle_alpha   90.00
_cell.angle_beta   90.00
_cell.angle_gamma   90.00
#
_symmetry.space_group_name_H-M   'P 1'
#
loop_
_entity.id
_entity.type
_entity.pdbx_description
1 polymer ?
#
loop_
_entity_poly.entity_id
_entity_poly.type
_entity_poly.pdbx_seq_one_letter_code
_entity_poly.pdbx_strand_id
1 'polypeptide(L)'
;MIFHEITGINVILVYSNTILKNILGTKTTGLTARTGTYAISVVNAVSSFMSIYFLRNFGRKTLLFYGHIGIFISHFLVAVFTITEANYGVLAMICFFLFAYQTTSGCVAWLYAAETCCDVSLAASLNTLWGTILVLSLITQPLMDSAF
;
A
#
# COMPACT_ATOMS: atom_id res chain seq x y z
N MET A 1 -5.44 -5.72 -12.94
CA MET A 1 -4.51 -6.29 -11.95
C MET A 1 -3.13 -5.63 -11.97
N ILE A 2 -2.48 -5.42 -13.14
CA ILE A 2 -1.14 -4.78 -13.22
C ILE A 2 -1.12 -3.40 -12.52
N PHE A 3 -2.04 -2.51 -12.85
CA PHE A 3 -2.12 -1.18 -12.23
C PHE A 3 -2.34 -1.22 -10.70
N HIS A 4 -2.96 -2.27 -10.20
CA HIS A 4 -3.16 -2.51 -8.78
C HIS A 4 -1.82 -2.71 -8.06
N GLU A 5 -0.89 -3.43 -8.67
CA GLU A 5 0.44 -3.69 -8.10
C GLU A 5 1.40 -2.50 -8.24
N ILE A 6 1.28 -1.74 -9.33
CA ILE A 6 2.10 -0.53 -9.59
C ILE A 6 1.86 0.56 -8.52
N THR A 7 0.75 0.51 -7.76
CA THR A 7 0.55 1.41 -6.61
C THR A 7 1.60 1.24 -5.50
N GLY A 8 2.44 0.22 -5.56
CA GLY A 8 3.57 0.03 -4.64
C GLY A 8 3.21 -0.59 -3.30
N ILE A 9 2.02 -1.13 -3.13
CA ILE A 9 1.57 -1.74 -1.86
C ILE A 9 2.53 -2.84 -1.39
N ASN A 10 2.94 -3.75 -2.28
CA ASN A 10 3.82 -4.84 -1.94
C ASN A 10 5.23 -4.36 -1.58
N VAL A 11 5.72 -3.30 -2.24
CA VAL A 11 6.98 -2.67 -1.90
C VAL A 11 6.92 -2.11 -0.46
N ILE A 12 5.87 -1.38 -0.12
CA ILE A 12 5.70 -0.83 1.22
C ILE A 12 5.58 -1.94 2.27
N LEU A 13 4.80 -2.99 2.03
CA LEU A 13 4.62 -4.07 3.01
C LEU A 13 5.90 -4.89 3.22
N VAL A 14 6.60 -5.26 2.16
CA VAL A 14 7.82 -6.09 2.23
C VAL A 14 8.99 -5.29 2.78
N TYR A 15 9.19 -4.07 2.29
CA TYR A 15 10.32 -3.23 2.65
C TYR A 15 10.04 -2.21 3.75
N SER A 16 8.85 -2.26 4.40
CA SER A 16 8.44 -1.31 5.44
C SER A 16 9.50 -1.12 6.52
N ASN A 17 10.11 -2.21 7.01
CA ASN A 17 11.14 -2.14 8.04
C ASN A 17 12.42 -1.45 7.54
N THR A 18 12.83 -1.68 6.30
CA THR A 18 14.01 -1.05 5.68
C THR A 18 13.73 0.43 5.41
N ILE A 19 12.58 0.75 4.84
CA ILE A 19 12.14 2.12 4.59
C ILE A 19 12.10 2.92 5.90
N LEU A 20 11.51 2.35 6.95
CA LEU A 20 11.43 3.00 8.24
C LEU A 20 12.82 3.16 8.91
N LYS A 21 13.71 2.19 8.77
CA LYS A 21 15.09 2.33 9.29
C LYS A 21 15.82 3.47 8.61
N ASN A 22 15.65 3.63 7.30
CA ASN A 22 16.33 4.67 6.54
C ASN A 22 15.73 6.06 6.83
N ILE A 23 14.41 6.16 6.97
CA ILE A 23 13.69 7.43 7.24
C ILE A 23 13.82 7.87 8.69
N LEU A 24 13.60 6.97 9.66
CA LEU A 24 13.66 7.33 11.08
C LEU A 24 15.11 7.50 11.59
N GLY A 25 16.09 6.91 10.90
CA GLY A 25 17.48 6.99 11.32
C GLY A 25 17.73 6.44 12.74
N THR A 26 18.99 6.50 13.18
CA THR A 26 19.39 6.11 14.55
C THR A 26 19.11 7.21 15.59
N LYS A 27 18.54 8.35 15.19
CA LYS A 27 18.47 9.58 16.01
C LYS A 27 17.11 9.87 16.65
N THR A 28 16.05 9.12 16.34
CA THR A 28 14.73 9.43 16.91
C THR A 28 14.52 8.64 18.20
N THR A 29 14.76 9.31 19.31
CA THR A 29 14.47 8.82 20.67
C THR A 29 12.97 8.47 20.78
N GLY A 30 12.62 7.18 20.74
CA GLY A 30 11.29 6.69 21.08
C GLY A 30 10.58 5.84 20.04
N LEU A 31 10.82 6.03 18.74
CA LEU A 31 10.17 5.21 17.70
C LEU A 31 11.21 4.32 17.00
N THR A 32 11.23 3.06 17.37
CA THR A 32 12.04 2.07 16.67
C THR A 32 11.38 1.69 15.36
N ALA A 33 12.14 1.41 14.28
CA ALA A 33 11.60 0.95 13.00
C ALA A 33 10.65 -0.26 13.15
N ARG A 34 10.94 -1.13 14.14
CA ARG A 34 10.08 -2.27 14.49
C ARG A 34 8.69 -1.83 14.99
N THR A 35 8.62 -0.79 15.82
CA THR A 35 7.34 -0.24 16.31
C THR A 35 6.53 0.36 15.17
N GLY A 36 7.17 1.05 14.24
CA GLY A 36 6.53 1.55 13.02
C GLY A 36 5.98 0.43 12.14
N THR A 37 6.72 -0.66 11.99
CA THR A 37 6.24 -1.84 11.24
C THR A 37 5.03 -2.50 11.92
N TYR A 38 4.99 -2.55 13.24
CA TYR A 38 3.81 -3.04 13.96
C TYR A 38 2.60 -2.12 13.75
N ALA A 39 2.79 -0.80 13.79
CA ALA A 39 1.72 0.16 13.51
C ALA A 39 1.15 -0.04 12.09
N ILE A 40 2.01 -0.18 11.09
CA ILE A 40 1.62 -0.50 9.71
C ILE A 40 0.78 -1.77 9.64
N SER A 41 1.20 -2.85 10.31
CA SER A 41 0.49 -4.13 10.31
C SER A 41 -0.87 -4.04 10.98
N VAL A 42 -0.97 -3.32 12.10
CA VAL A 42 -2.24 -3.10 12.81
C VAL A 42 -3.20 -2.26 11.96
N VAL A 43 -2.72 -1.17 11.36
CA VAL A 43 -3.53 -0.35 10.45
C VAL A 43 -4.03 -1.19 9.28
N ASN A 44 -3.19 -2.01 8.67
CA ASN A 44 -3.58 -2.88 7.57
C ASN A 44 -4.69 -3.86 7.98
N ALA A 45 -4.57 -4.51 9.14
CA ALA A 45 -5.59 -5.41 9.65
C ALA A 45 -6.92 -4.69 9.94
N VAL A 46 -6.88 -3.57 10.65
CA VAL A 46 -8.08 -2.77 10.97
C VAL A 46 -8.75 -2.29 9.68
N SER A 47 -7.98 -1.80 8.71
CA SER A 47 -8.48 -1.33 7.43
C SER A 47 -9.20 -2.42 6.64
N SER A 48 -8.73 -3.67 6.71
CA SER A 48 -9.39 -4.81 6.07
C SER A 48 -10.79 -5.05 6.63
N PHE A 49 -10.97 -4.96 7.94
CA PHE A 49 -12.31 -5.05 8.55
C PHE A 49 -13.20 -3.85 8.19
N MET A 50 -12.64 -2.65 8.21
CA MET A 50 -13.38 -1.44 7.84
C MET A 50 -13.83 -1.45 6.37
N SER A 51 -13.09 -2.12 5.48
CA SER A 51 -13.44 -2.19 4.06
C SER A 51 -14.80 -2.83 3.80
N ILE A 52 -15.18 -3.83 4.60
CA ILE A 52 -16.49 -4.51 4.51
C ILE A 52 -17.61 -3.50 4.78
N TYR A 53 -17.44 -2.66 5.79
CA TYR A 53 -18.40 -1.62 6.14
C TYR A 53 -18.53 -0.56 5.05
N PHE A 54 -17.40 -0.07 4.52
CA PHE A 54 -17.39 0.93 3.45
C PHE A 54 -17.98 0.39 2.16
N LEU A 55 -17.66 -0.85 1.80
CA LEU A 55 -18.17 -1.49 0.59
C LEU A 55 -19.71 -1.63 0.64
N ARG A 56 -20.25 -1.92 1.81
CA ARG A 56 -21.70 -2.06 2.01
C ARG A 56 -22.45 -0.73 1.88
N ASN A 57 -21.84 0.39 2.33
CA ASN A 57 -22.50 1.68 2.42
C ASN A 57 -22.31 2.57 1.17
N PHE A 58 -21.14 2.55 0.53
CA PHE A 58 -20.76 3.52 -0.51
C PHE A 58 -20.79 2.96 -1.93
N GLY A 59 -20.88 1.65 -2.10
CA GLY A 59 -20.85 1.03 -3.41
C GLY A 59 -19.45 1.01 -4.05
N ARG A 60 -19.26 0.11 -5.01
CA ARG A 60 -17.92 -0.26 -5.55
C ARG A 60 -17.26 0.84 -6.36
N LYS A 61 -18.02 1.48 -7.29
CA LYS A 61 -17.47 2.52 -8.18
C LYS A 61 -17.03 3.76 -7.41
N THR A 62 -17.88 4.20 -6.48
CA THR A 62 -17.62 5.37 -5.64
C THR A 62 -16.38 5.14 -4.79
N LEU A 63 -16.29 3.97 -4.16
CA LEU A 63 -15.19 3.61 -3.29
C LEU A 63 -13.86 3.53 -4.06
N LEU A 64 -13.85 2.92 -5.25
CA LEU A 64 -12.67 2.87 -6.11
C LEU A 64 -12.21 4.27 -6.54
N PHE A 65 -13.14 5.14 -6.97
CA PHE A 65 -12.79 6.47 -7.44
C PHE A 65 -12.17 7.34 -6.35
N TYR A 66 -12.87 7.47 -5.21
CA TYR A 66 -12.36 8.27 -4.09
C TYR A 66 -11.13 7.66 -3.42
N GLY A 67 -11.04 6.34 -3.41
CA GLY A 67 -9.86 5.64 -2.89
C GLY A 67 -8.60 5.90 -3.70
N HIS A 68 -8.69 5.89 -5.03
CA HIS A 68 -7.54 6.20 -5.88
C HIS A 68 -7.10 7.66 -5.74
N ILE A 69 -8.05 8.60 -5.55
CA ILE A 69 -7.71 9.98 -5.21
C ILE A 69 -6.96 10.04 -3.87
N GLY A 70 -7.45 9.33 -2.86
CA GLY A 70 -6.79 9.24 -1.55
C GLY A 70 -5.37 8.65 -1.64
N ILE A 71 -5.19 7.59 -2.43
CA ILE A 71 -3.88 6.98 -2.70
C ILE A 71 -2.93 7.99 -3.37
N PHE A 72 -3.41 8.72 -4.38
CA PHE A 72 -2.61 9.74 -5.06
C PHE A 72 -2.16 10.85 -4.11
N ILE A 73 -3.08 11.38 -3.31
CA ILE A 73 -2.77 12.42 -2.30
C ILE A 73 -1.76 11.90 -1.29
N SER A 74 -1.91 10.65 -0.82
CA SER A 74 -0.97 10.03 0.13
C SER A 74 0.44 9.96 -0.42
N HIS A 75 0.62 9.52 -1.66
CA HIS A 75 1.94 9.43 -2.29
C HIS A 75 2.57 10.81 -2.45
N PHE A 76 1.79 11.80 -2.86
CA PHE A 76 2.26 13.17 -2.98
C PHE A 76 2.74 13.73 -1.64
N LEU A 77 1.96 13.51 -0.57
CA LEU A 77 2.31 13.96 0.77
C LEU A 77 3.50 13.20 1.36
N VAL A 78 3.63 11.90 1.09
CA VAL A 78 4.83 11.13 1.47
C VAL A 78 6.08 11.75 0.84
N ALA A 79 6.04 12.08 -0.45
CA ALA A 79 7.17 12.72 -1.13
C ALA A 79 7.51 14.09 -0.51
N VAL A 80 6.51 14.92 -0.21
CA VAL A 80 6.71 16.23 0.44
C VAL A 80 7.32 16.07 1.83
N PHE A 81 6.78 15.17 2.67
CA PHE A 81 7.28 14.95 4.02
C PHE A 81 8.67 14.31 4.06
N THR A 82 9.03 13.54 3.04
CA THR A 82 10.39 13.01 2.90
C THR A 82 11.39 14.14 2.62
N ILE A 83 11.04 15.10 1.77
CA ILE A 83 11.89 16.27 1.47
C ILE A 83 12.03 17.18 2.71
N THR A 84 10.98 17.32 3.51
CA THR A 84 10.98 18.15 4.73
C THR A 84 11.56 17.45 5.97
N GLU A 85 12.08 16.22 5.81
CA GLU A 85 12.62 15.38 6.90
C GLU A 85 11.65 15.19 8.09
N ALA A 86 10.35 15.29 7.85
CA ALA A 86 9.32 15.13 8.87
C ALA A 86 8.98 13.63 9.06
N ASN A 87 9.83 12.88 9.74
CA ASN A 87 9.78 11.42 9.88
C ASN A 87 8.43 10.90 10.39
N TYR A 88 7.82 11.56 11.36
CA TYR A 88 6.48 11.19 11.86
C TYR A 88 5.38 11.44 10.82
N GLY A 89 5.53 12.48 10.02
CA GLY A 89 4.62 12.78 8.91
C GLY A 89 4.65 11.70 7.83
N VAL A 90 5.84 11.23 7.48
CA VAL A 90 6.00 10.13 6.52
C VAL A 90 5.33 8.86 7.02
N LEU A 91 5.54 8.46 8.29
CA LEU A 91 4.89 7.29 8.87
C LEU A 91 3.35 7.43 8.87
N ALA A 92 2.84 8.59 9.26
CA ALA A 92 1.40 8.85 9.27
C ALA A 92 0.79 8.74 7.86
N MET A 93 1.48 9.27 6.84
CA MET A 93 1.02 9.19 5.46
C MET A 93 1.11 7.78 4.87
N ILE A 94 2.11 6.99 5.24
CA ILE A 94 2.17 5.57 4.89
C ILE A 94 0.99 4.80 5.51
N CYS A 95 0.66 5.06 6.77
CA CYS A 95 -0.51 4.45 7.41
C CYS A 95 -1.81 4.88 6.73
N PHE A 96 -1.94 6.15 6.35
CA PHE A 96 -3.10 6.65 5.61
C PHE A 96 -3.21 6.03 4.21
N PHE A 97 -2.09 5.89 3.50
CA PHE A 97 -2.04 5.18 2.22
C PHE A 97 -2.55 3.74 2.36
N LEU A 98 -2.05 2.99 3.36
CA LEU A 98 -2.48 1.62 3.60
C LEU A 98 -3.98 1.54 3.93
N PHE A 99 -4.47 2.47 4.73
CA PHE A 99 -5.89 2.57 5.03
C PHE A 99 -6.72 2.81 3.77
N ALA A 100 -6.36 3.80 2.96
CA ALA A 100 -7.05 4.12 1.71
C ALA A 100 -6.98 2.95 0.72
N TYR A 101 -5.81 2.34 0.55
CA TYR A 101 -5.61 1.21 -0.34
C TYR A 101 -6.45 0.00 0.09
N GLN A 102 -6.35 -0.40 1.35
CA GLN A 102 -7.00 -1.61 1.84
C GLN A 102 -8.53 -1.49 1.86
N THR A 103 -9.05 -0.31 2.20
CA THR A 103 -10.49 -0.06 2.20
C THR A 103 -11.08 0.02 0.79
N THR A 104 -10.28 0.30 -0.23
CA THR A 104 -10.76 0.54 -1.59
C THR A 104 -10.22 -0.49 -2.58
N SER A 105 -8.99 -0.34 -3.02
CA SER A 105 -8.40 -1.19 -4.05
C SER A 105 -8.16 -2.61 -3.57
N GLY A 106 -7.73 -2.80 -2.33
CA GLY A 106 -7.38 -4.10 -1.77
C GLY A 106 -8.53 -5.10 -1.79
N CYS A 107 -9.73 -4.70 -1.35
CA CYS A 107 -10.89 -5.59 -1.31
C CYS A 107 -11.78 -5.50 -2.56
N VAL A 108 -12.02 -4.27 -3.04
CA VAL A 108 -12.99 -4.04 -4.13
C VAL A 108 -12.49 -4.58 -5.46
N ALA A 109 -11.19 -4.45 -5.75
CA ALA A 109 -10.64 -4.95 -7.02
C ALA A 109 -10.76 -6.47 -7.14
N TRP A 110 -10.53 -7.20 -6.06
CA TRP A 110 -10.67 -8.67 -6.02
C TRP A 110 -12.12 -9.09 -6.19
N LEU A 111 -13.02 -8.45 -5.48
CA LEU A 111 -14.45 -8.73 -5.56
C LEU A 111 -14.99 -8.45 -6.97
N TYR A 112 -14.61 -7.32 -7.55
CA TYR A 112 -15.00 -6.93 -8.89
C TYR A 112 -14.46 -7.91 -9.95
N ALA A 113 -13.21 -8.35 -9.81
CA ALA A 113 -12.62 -9.33 -10.70
C ALA A 113 -13.35 -10.69 -10.61
N ALA A 114 -13.67 -11.14 -9.40
CA ALA A 114 -14.40 -12.39 -9.19
C ALA A 114 -15.82 -12.39 -9.78
N GLU A 115 -16.46 -11.23 -9.82
CA GLU A 115 -17.84 -11.12 -10.33
C GLU A 115 -17.93 -10.87 -11.84
N THR A 116 -16.89 -10.23 -12.43
CA THR A 116 -16.93 -9.85 -13.86
C THR A 116 -16.16 -10.79 -14.76
N CYS A 117 -15.21 -11.54 -14.22
CA CYS A 117 -14.36 -12.44 -14.99
C CYS A 117 -14.86 -13.88 -14.91
N CYS A 118 -14.78 -14.62 -16.03
CA CYS A 118 -14.92 -16.06 -16.00
C CYS A 118 -13.66 -16.70 -15.38
N ASP A 119 -13.78 -17.95 -14.90
CA ASP A 119 -12.73 -18.65 -14.14
C ASP A 119 -11.36 -18.63 -14.85
N VAL A 120 -11.35 -18.83 -16.17
CA VAL A 120 -10.11 -18.83 -16.97
C VAL A 120 -9.46 -17.47 -17.01
N SER A 121 -10.25 -16.41 -17.20
CA SER A 121 -9.71 -15.03 -17.23
C SER A 121 -9.33 -14.54 -15.83
N LEU A 122 -10.00 -15.00 -14.79
CA LEU A 122 -9.61 -14.75 -13.41
C LEU A 122 -8.25 -15.40 -13.10
N ALA A 123 -8.06 -16.68 -13.47
CA ALA A 123 -6.80 -17.40 -13.31
C ALA A 123 -5.65 -16.70 -14.07
N ALA A 124 -5.87 -16.28 -15.30
CA ALA A 124 -4.88 -15.52 -16.08
C ALA A 124 -4.53 -14.19 -15.43
N SER A 125 -5.53 -13.47 -14.89
CA SER A 125 -5.34 -12.22 -14.18
C SER A 125 -4.51 -12.40 -12.90
N LEU A 126 -4.73 -13.50 -12.18
CA LEU A 126 -3.97 -13.85 -10.98
C LEU A 126 -2.51 -14.18 -11.32
N ASN A 127 -2.27 -14.97 -12.36
CA ASN A 127 -0.90 -15.26 -12.82
C ASN A 127 -0.15 -13.99 -13.22
N THR A 128 -0.83 -13.08 -13.93
CA THR A 128 -0.26 -11.77 -14.31
C THR A 128 0.08 -10.94 -13.06
N LEU A 129 -0.79 -10.94 -12.07
CA LEU A 129 -0.58 -10.22 -10.80
C LEU A 129 0.67 -10.74 -10.08
N TRP A 130 0.77 -12.05 -9.85
CA TRP A 130 1.92 -12.65 -9.19
C TRP A 130 3.23 -12.46 -9.98
N GLY A 131 3.16 -12.55 -11.32
CA GLY A 131 4.29 -12.22 -12.18
C GLY A 131 4.74 -10.77 -12.03
N THR A 132 3.81 -9.83 -11.95
CA THR A 132 4.12 -8.41 -11.72
C THR A 132 4.76 -8.18 -10.35
N ILE A 133 4.26 -8.82 -9.29
CA ILE A 133 4.85 -8.75 -7.95
C ILE A 133 6.29 -9.27 -7.97
N LEU A 134 6.56 -10.39 -8.62
CA LEU A 134 7.90 -10.96 -8.73
C LEU A 134 8.85 -10.00 -9.43
N VAL A 135 8.45 -9.43 -10.57
CA VAL A 135 9.27 -8.47 -11.32
C VAL A 135 9.53 -7.22 -10.50
N LEU A 136 8.49 -6.65 -9.85
CA LEU A 136 8.65 -5.47 -9.00
C LEU A 136 9.58 -5.75 -7.82
N SER A 137 9.46 -6.91 -7.16
CA SER A 137 10.35 -7.26 -6.04
C SER A 137 11.80 -7.38 -6.47
N LEU A 138 12.07 -7.97 -7.64
CA LEU A 138 13.43 -8.08 -8.19
C LEU A 138 14.04 -6.73 -8.56
N ILE A 139 13.24 -5.81 -9.06
CA ILE A 139 13.70 -4.45 -9.45
C ILE A 139 13.86 -3.56 -8.22
N THR A 140 12.98 -3.69 -7.23
CA THR A 140 12.99 -2.82 -6.05
C THR A 140 14.20 -3.04 -5.17
N GLN A 141 14.68 -4.27 -5.03
CA GLN A 141 15.83 -4.57 -4.18
C GLN A 141 17.10 -3.83 -4.61
N PRO A 142 17.60 -3.96 -5.85
CA PRO A 142 18.78 -3.21 -6.30
C PRO A 142 18.54 -1.69 -6.33
N LEU A 143 17.30 -1.24 -6.55
CA LEU A 143 16.97 0.17 -6.54
C LEU A 143 17.09 0.76 -5.13
N MET A 144 16.64 0.04 -4.11
CA MET A 144 16.80 0.42 -2.70
C MET A 144 18.27 0.44 -2.29
N ASP A 145 19.05 -0.55 -2.71
CA ASP A 145 20.49 -0.64 -2.40
C ASP A 145 21.31 0.47 -3.10
N SER A 146 20.82 1.00 -4.23
CA SER A 146 21.48 2.09 -4.96
C SER A 146 21.04 3.48 -4.51
N ALA A 147 19.88 3.61 -3.89
CA ALA A 147 19.30 4.90 -3.48
C ALA A 147 19.69 5.30 -2.04
N PHE A 148 20.17 4.36 -1.23
CA PHE A 148 20.55 4.53 0.16
C PHE A 148 21.93 3.99 0.47
#